data_23ca08839c2322a941458a6d41aa9d48
#
_entry.id   23ca08839c2322a941458a6d41aa9d48
#
_cell.length_a   1.000
_cell.length_b   1.000
_cell.length_c   1.000
_cell.angle_alpha   90.00
_cell.angle_beta   90.00
_cell.angle_gamma   90.00
#
_symmetry.space_group_name_H-M   'P 1'
#
loop_
_entity.id
_entity.type
_entity.pdbx_description
1 polymer ?
#
loop_
_entity_poly.entity_id
_entity_poly.type
_entity_poly.pdbx_seq_one_letter_code
_entity_poly.pdbx_strand_id
1 'polypeptide(L)'
;LQEALDLYTDGKVKMAKNDTLRALQHALFEEVGDSLKQPQPNIVIIYSESWSNYLFNLQQKNAEMNFGLERHFKEDLLFRNFQSVQNGTVASLENLYVSTPFPRFFASAYRFKTLPTSIALPFKASNYTTTFMSGMDAAWENCAEALPHQQFDAVYDKFFLLKDYPHATYNSIGVYDEYLFQALLDKLKKP
;
A
#
# COMPACT_ATOMS: atom_id res chain seq x y z
N LEU A 1 9.16 9.01 -21.54
CA LEU A 1 8.60 7.81 -20.92
C LEU A 1 9.44 6.58 -21.24
N GLN A 2 9.84 6.38 -22.49
CA GLN A 2 10.69 5.26 -22.91
C GLN A 2 12.07 5.31 -22.22
N GLU A 3 12.69 6.49 -22.12
CA GLU A 3 13.96 6.67 -21.40
C GLU A 3 13.86 6.34 -19.91
N ALA A 4 12.72 6.62 -19.28
CA ALA A 4 12.47 6.25 -17.89
C ALA A 4 12.23 4.74 -17.72
N LEU A 5 11.61 4.10 -18.72
CA LEU A 5 11.42 2.65 -18.77
C LEU A 5 12.75 1.90 -19.00
N ASP A 6 13.64 2.44 -19.83
CA ASP A 6 14.94 1.86 -20.13
C ASP A 6 15.91 1.90 -18.93
N LEU A 7 15.62 2.74 -17.93
CA LEU A 7 16.37 2.81 -16.67
C LEU A 7 16.03 1.64 -15.72
N TYR A 8 14.92 0.91 -15.99
CA TYR A 8 14.40 -0.12 -15.10
C TYR A 8 14.34 -1.50 -15.79
N THR A 9 15.39 -1.90 -16.44
CA THR A 9 15.48 -3.25 -17.00
C THR A 9 16.26 -4.18 -16.06
N ASP A 10 15.71 -5.39 -15.83
CA ASP A 10 16.32 -6.49 -15.07
C ASP A 10 16.49 -6.25 -13.56
N GLY A 11 15.62 -5.45 -12.93
CA GLY A 11 15.66 -5.21 -11.48
C GLY A 11 16.88 -4.42 -11.00
N LYS A 12 17.66 -3.83 -11.93
CA LYS A 12 18.78 -2.95 -11.62
C LYS A 12 18.52 -1.56 -12.17
N VAL A 13 18.60 -0.57 -11.30
CA VAL A 13 18.54 0.84 -11.69
C VAL A 13 19.81 1.18 -12.46
N LYS A 14 19.70 1.44 -13.76
CA LYS A 14 20.82 2.00 -14.53
C LYS A 14 20.91 3.49 -14.27
N MET A 15 22.11 3.97 -13.94
CA MET A 15 22.34 5.40 -13.72
C MET A 15 21.98 6.22 -14.97
N ALA A 16 21.16 7.25 -14.78
CA ALA A 16 20.80 8.15 -15.85
C ALA A 16 22.00 8.88 -16.45
N LYS A 17 21.96 9.11 -17.74
CA LYS A 17 23.06 9.77 -18.46
C LYS A 17 23.07 11.29 -18.29
N ASN A 18 21.97 11.91 -17.86
CA ASN A 18 21.90 13.35 -17.63
C ASN A 18 21.76 13.70 -16.15
N ASP A 19 22.25 14.88 -15.76
CA ASP A 19 22.35 15.29 -14.37
C ASP A 19 20.96 15.50 -13.70
N THR A 20 19.96 15.90 -14.48
CA THR A 20 18.57 16.08 -13.96
C THR A 20 17.93 14.73 -13.59
N LEU A 21 18.12 13.70 -14.45
CA LEU A 21 17.62 12.37 -14.17
C LEU A 21 18.42 11.70 -13.04
N ARG A 22 19.72 11.98 -12.91
CA ARG A 22 20.55 11.55 -11.78
C ARG A 22 20.06 12.18 -10.47
N ALA A 23 19.76 13.48 -10.45
CA ALA A 23 19.23 14.16 -9.27
C ALA A 23 17.86 13.58 -8.86
N LEU A 24 17.00 13.27 -9.83
CA LEU A 24 15.72 12.60 -9.60
C LEU A 24 15.92 11.15 -9.07
N GLN A 25 16.87 10.42 -9.62
CA GLN A 25 17.20 9.08 -9.11
C GLN A 25 17.71 9.14 -7.67
N HIS A 26 18.62 10.05 -7.33
CA HIS A 26 19.09 10.24 -5.96
C HIS A 26 17.99 10.69 -5.01
N ALA A 27 17.02 11.49 -5.48
CA ALA A 27 15.89 11.93 -4.66
C ALA A 27 14.85 10.82 -4.43
N LEU A 28 14.76 9.85 -5.36
CA LEU A 28 13.76 8.77 -5.31
C LEU A 28 14.33 7.45 -4.77
N PHE A 29 15.65 7.26 -4.87
CA PHE A 29 16.32 6.01 -4.51
C PHE A 29 17.56 6.34 -3.66
N GLU A 30 17.40 6.39 -2.35
CA GLU A 30 18.55 6.30 -1.46
C GLU A 30 19.12 4.90 -1.52
N GLU A 31 20.41 4.78 -1.81
CA GLU A 31 21.12 3.52 -1.60
C GLU A 31 21.13 3.22 -0.10
N VAL A 32 20.36 2.23 0.27
CA VAL A 32 20.38 1.71 1.62
C VAL A 32 21.71 1.01 1.84
N GLY A 33 22.58 1.60 2.65
CA GLY A 33 23.89 1.02 2.95
C GLY A 33 23.78 -0.39 3.55
N ASP A 34 24.89 -1.15 3.45
CA ASP A 34 25.08 -2.53 3.93
C ASP A 34 24.76 -2.78 5.43
N SER A 35 24.38 -1.76 6.19
CA SER A 35 24.08 -1.84 7.61
C SER A 35 22.77 -2.56 7.94
N LEU A 36 21.91 -2.88 6.97
CA LEU A 36 20.68 -3.65 7.17
C LEU A 36 20.89 -5.18 7.05
N LYS A 37 21.97 -5.71 7.56
CA LYS A 37 22.14 -7.17 7.84
C LYS A 37 21.31 -7.66 9.03
N GLN A 38 20.36 -6.87 9.49
CA GLN A 38 19.36 -7.26 10.49
C GLN A 38 18.24 -8.09 9.84
N PRO A 39 17.57 -8.97 10.58
CA PRO A 39 16.37 -9.64 10.05
C PRO A 39 15.40 -8.59 9.52
N GLN A 40 14.95 -8.77 8.29
CA GLN A 40 14.05 -7.82 7.65
C GLN A 40 12.74 -7.70 8.46
N PRO A 41 12.33 -6.49 8.87
CA PRO A 41 11.09 -6.32 9.62
C PRO A 41 9.87 -6.58 8.74
N ASN A 42 8.77 -7.04 9.33
CA ASN A 42 7.49 -6.98 8.65
C ASN A 42 7.07 -5.51 8.47
N ILE A 43 6.60 -5.18 7.28
CA ILE A 43 6.11 -3.83 6.95
C ILE A 43 4.60 -3.93 6.76
N VAL A 44 3.84 -3.18 7.55
CA VAL A 44 2.38 -3.11 7.46
C VAL A 44 1.97 -1.71 7.10
N ILE A 45 1.26 -1.56 5.99
CA ILE A 45 0.66 -0.29 5.55
C ILE A 45 -0.84 -0.40 5.77
N ILE A 46 -1.38 0.43 6.66
CA ILE A 46 -2.82 0.50 6.95
C ILE A 46 -3.38 1.71 6.21
N TYR A 47 -4.26 1.46 5.26
CA TYR A 47 -4.98 2.50 4.54
C TYR A 47 -6.40 2.60 5.10
N SER A 48 -6.67 3.66 5.85
CA SER A 48 -7.98 3.92 6.45
C SER A 48 -8.80 4.84 5.57
N GLU A 49 -9.95 4.37 5.10
CA GLU A 49 -10.88 5.17 4.33
C GLU A 49 -11.62 6.18 5.21
N SER A 50 -11.96 7.33 4.62
CA SER A 50 -12.74 8.40 5.27
C SER A 50 -12.11 8.96 6.55
N TRP A 51 -10.83 8.72 6.78
CA TRP A 51 -10.09 9.28 7.90
C TRP A 51 -9.69 10.73 7.61
N SER A 52 -10.34 11.65 8.27
CA SER A 52 -10.13 13.09 8.05
C SER A 52 -9.35 13.73 9.18
N ASN A 53 -8.46 14.66 8.85
CA ASN A 53 -7.77 15.51 9.83
C ASN A 53 -8.76 16.34 10.69
N TYR A 54 -9.98 16.53 10.22
CA TYR A 54 -11.05 17.15 11.01
C TYR A 54 -11.34 16.37 12.31
N LEU A 55 -11.30 15.05 12.28
CA LEU A 55 -11.50 14.20 13.46
C LEU A 55 -10.40 14.44 14.51
N PHE A 56 -9.16 14.64 14.09
CA PHE A 56 -8.07 14.99 15.00
C PHE A 56 -8.27 16.36 15.66
N ASN A 57 -8.76 17.34 14.91
CA ASN A 57 -9.03 18.65 15.45
C ASN A 57 -10.21 18.66 16.43
N LEU A 58 -11.20 17.77 16.24
CA LEU A 58 -12.28 17.55 17.19
C LEU A 58 -11.80 16.83 18.44
N GLN A 59 -10.92 15.86 18.30
CA GLN A 59 -10.34 15.10 19.41
C GLN A 59 -9.56 16.00 20.36
N GLN A 60 -8.83 17.00 19.85
CA GLN A 60 -8.15 18.00 20.67
C GLN A 60 -9.11 18.84 21.52
N LYS A 61 -10.37 18.95 21.12
CA LYS A 61 -11.42 19.70 21.83
C LYS A 61 -12.26 18.84 22.77
N ASN A 62 -12.40 17.54 22.47
CA ASN A 62 -13.22 16.58 23.21
C ASN A 62 -12.39 15.35 23.55
N ALA A 63 -11.90 15.28 24.79
CA ALA A 63 -11.05 14.20 25.27
C ALA A 63 -11.71 12.79 25.26
N GLU A 64 -13.03 12.72 25.01
CA GLU A 64 -13.78 11.46 24.96
C GLU A 64 -13.68 10.70 23.63
N MET A 65 -13.17 11.33 22.57
CA MET A 65 -12.95 10.69 21.27
C MET A 65 -11.57 10.02 21.21
N ASN A 66 -11.31 9.13 22.17
CA ASN A 66 -10.04 8.41 22.22
C ASN A 66 -10.08 7.22 21.27
N PHE A 67 -9.53 7.40 20.06
CA PHE A 67 -9.39 6.34 19.05
C PHE A 67 -8.20 5.39 19.33
N GLY A 68 -7.56 5.49 20.50
CA GLY A 68 -6.37 4.70 20.86
C GLY A 68 -5.08 5.13 20.14
N LEU A 69 -5.15 6.10 19.23
CA LEU A 69 -4.00 6.58 18.46
C LEU A 69 -3.23 7.72 19.13
N GLU A 70 -3.72 8.29 20.24
CA GLU A 70 -3.09 9.44 20.91
C GLU A 70 -1.64 9.18 21.32
N ARG A 71 -1.35 7.96 21.75
CA ARG A 71 0.00 7.55 22.08
C ARG A 71 0.90 7.63 20.86
N HIS A 72 0.46 7.08 19.74
CA HIS A 72 1.20 7.07 18.48
C HIS A 72 1.48 8.47 17.95
N PHE A 73 0.57 9.43 18.14
CA PHE A 73 0.78 10.83 17.73
C PHE A 73 1.87 11.54 18.54
N LYS A 74 2.18 11.04 19.73
CA LYS A 74 3.22 11.60 20.59
C LYS A 74 4.56 10.90 20.45
N GLU A 75 4.55 9.60 20.16
CA GLU A 75 5.72 8.73 20.16
C GLU A 75 6.25 8.42 18.76
N ASP A 76 5.39 8.49 17.73
CA ASP A 76 5.72 8.10 16.37
C ASP A 76 5.87 9.31 15.44
N LEU A 77 6.27 9.06 14.19
CA LEU A 77 6.43 10.07 13.17
C LEU A 77 5.05 10.47 12.60
N LEU A 78 4.63 11.71 12.80
CA LEU A 78 3.35 12.25 12.34
C LEU A 78 3.53 13.23 11.20
N PHE A 79 3.01 12.90 10.02
CA PHE A 79 2.92 13.79 8.86
C PHE A 79 1.62 14.61 8.91
N ARG A 80 1.71 15.88 9.30
CA ARG A 80 0.53 16.75 9.47
C ARG A 80 -0.08 17.28 8.16
N ASN A 81 0.71 17.33 7.11
CA ASN A 81 0.32 17.88 5.80
C ASN A 81 0.26 16.79 4.73
N PHE A 82 -0.04 15.56 5.13
CA PHE A 82 -0.24 14.47 4.18
C PHE A 82 -1.57 14.64 3.44
N GLN A 83 -1.53 14.68 2.12
CA GLN A 83 -2.70 14.84 1.28
C GLN A 83 -2.81 13.70 0.30
N SER A 84 -4.05 13.27 0.03
CA SER A 84 -4.32 12.31 -1.03
C SER A 84 -4.02 12.96 -2.40
N VAL A 85 -3.39 12.21 -3.28
CA VAL A 85 -3.08 12.65 -4.65
C VAL A 85 -4.33 12.65 -5.52
N GLN A 86 -5.32 11.80 -5.18
CA GLN A 86 -6.53 11.60 -5.95
C GLN A 86 -7.79 11.74 -5.09
N ASN A 87 -8.90 12.04 -5.74
CA ASN A 87 -10.22 11.99 -5.13
C ASN A 87 -10.77 10.56 -5.20
N GLY A 88 -11.12 10.00 -4.05
CA GLY A 88 -11.68 8.65 -3.94
C GLY A 88 -10.66 7.58 -3.61
N THR A 89 -11.14 6.51 -3.00
CA THR A 89 -10.35 5.44 -2.39
C THR A 89 -9.53 4.67 -3.42
N VAL A 90 -10.16 4.19 -4.48
CA VAL A 90 -9.48 3.35 -5.48
C VAL A 90 -8.41 4.12 -6.23
N ALA A 91 -8.70 5.34 -6.68
CA ALA A 91 -7.71 6.16 -7.37
C ALA A 91 -6.50 6.50 -6.47
N SER A 92 -6.73 6.66 -5.17
CA SER A 92 -5.65 6.86 -4.19
C SER A 92 -4.83 5.60 -3.96
N LEU A 93 -5.48 4.43 -3.91
CA LEU A 93 -4.80 3.13 -3.83
C LEU A 93 -4.00 2.82 -5.09
N GLU A 94 -4.56 3.08 -6.28
CA GLU A 94 -3.83 2.95 -7.54
C GLU A 94 -2.57 3.79 -7.55
N ASN A 95 -2.67 5.04 -7.09
CA ASN A 95 -1.52 5.92 -7.01
C ASN A 95 -0.48 5.42 -5.99
N LEU A 96 -0.91 4.91 -4.83
CA LEU A 96 -0.01 4.32 -3.84
C LEU A 96 0.70 3.09 -4.39
N TYR A 97 -0.01 2.21 -5.12
CA TYR A 97 0.56 0.93 -5.55
C TYR A 97 1.37 1.00 -6.83
N VAL A 98 1.02 1.89 -7.74
CA VAL A 98 1.66 1.93 -9.07
C VAL A 98 2.18 3.31 -9.47
N SER A 99 2.02 4.34 -8.63
CA SER A 99 2.49 5.72 -8.86
C SER A 99 2.20 6.22 -10.28
N THR A 100 0.98 5.97 -10.77
CA THR A 100 0.57 6.34 -12.12
C THR A 100 -0.17 7.68 -12.12
N PRO A 101 0.11 8.59 -13.06
CA PRO A 101 -0.67 9.80 -13.22
C PRO A 101 -2.03 9.55 -13.88
N PHE A 102 -2.26 8.36 -14.42
CA PHE A 102 -3.50 7.99 -15.08
C PHE A 102 -4.54 7.50 -14.07
N PRO A 103 -5.67 8.19 -13.92
CA PRO A 103 -6.74 7.72 -13.05
C PRO A 103 -7.38 6.46 -13.64
N ARG A 104 -7.92 5.61 -12.77
CA ARG A 104 -8.61 4.38 -13.14
C ARG A 104 -7.74 3.38 -13.93
N PHE A 105 -6.50 3.25 -13.54
CA PHE A 105 -5.57 2.28 -14.13
C PHE A 105 -6.12 0.85 -14.04
N PHE A 106 -6.68 0.46 -12.89
CA PHE A 106 -7.27 -0.86 -12.69
C PHE A 106 -8.52 -1.10 -13.54
N ALA A 107 -9.23 -0.07 -13.95
CA ALA A 107 -10.35 -0.17 -14.89
C ALA A 107 -9.91 -0.22 -16.37
N SER A 108 -8.63 0.01 -16.64
CA SER A 108 -8.09 0.04 -18.00
C SER A 108 -7.59 -1.33 -18.47
N ALA A 109 -7.38 -1.50 -19.77
CA ALA A 109 -6.74 -2.68 -20.33
C ALA A 109 -5.26 -2.83 -19.89
N TYR A 110 -4.65 -1.76 -19.39
CA TYR A 110 -3.27 -1.77 -18.90
C TYR A 110 -3.11 -2.44 -17.54
N ARG A 111 -4.19 -2.73 -16.80
CA ARG A 111 -4.15 -3.43 -15.51
C ARG A 111 -3.42 -4.78 -15.56
N PHE A 112 -3.38 -5.42 -16.74
CA PHE A 112 -2.69 -6.68 -16.97
C PHE A 112 -1.17 -6.52 -17.23
N LYS A 113 -0.66 -5.29 -17.26
CA LYS A 113 0.75 -5.02 -17.50
C LYS A 113 1.41 -4.56 -16.21
N THR A 114 2.50 -5.20 -15.83
CA THR A 114 3.33 -4.74 -14.72
C THR A 114 3.89 -3.36 -15.03
N LEU A 115 3.62 -2.39 -14.17
CA LEU A 115 4.24 -1.08 -14.26
C LEU A 115 5.59 -1.08 -13.54
N PRO A 116 6.63 -0.45 -14.10
CA PRO A 116 7.93 -0.36 -13.43
C PRO A 116 7.89 0.43 -12.12
N THR A 117 6.82 1.19 -11.90
CA THR A 117 6.55 1.97 -10.69
C THR A 117 5.76 1.21 -9.63
N SER A 118 5.46 -0.08 -9.87
CA SER A 118 4.76 -0.88 -8.87
C SER A 118 5.56 -0.96 -7.57
N ILE A 119 4.90 -0.62 -6.45
CA ILE A 119 5.50 -0.66 -5.11
C ILE A 119 5.95 -2.08 -4.72
N ALA A 120 5.33 -3.12 -5.25
CA ALA A 120 5.70 -4.50 -4.94
C ALA A 120 7.08 -4.89 -5.50
N LEU A 121 7.54 -4.27 -6.59
CA LEU A 121 8.81 -4.62 -7.22
C LEU A 121 10.05 -4.46 -6.32
N PRO A 122 10.28 -3.31 -5.67
CA PRO A 122 11.44 -3.15 -4.77
C PRO A 122 11.34 -4.07 -3.55
N PHE A 123 10.16 -4.33 -3.02
CA PHE A 123 9.99 -5.29 -1.94
C PHE A 123 10.32 -6.71 -2.38
N LYS A 124 9.86 -7.11 -3.56
CA LYS A 124 10.18 -8.43 -4.13
C LYS A 124 11.68 -8.58 -4.42
N ALA A 125 12.32 -7.54 -4.95
CA ALA A 125 13.77 -7.51 -5.15
C ALA A 125 14.57 -7.64 -3.84
N SER A 126 13.94 -7.27 -2.71
CA SER A 126 14.50 -7.40 -1.37
C SER A 126 14.01 -8.67 -0.63
N ASN A 127 13.47 -9.65 -1.35
CA ASN A 127 12.96 -10.92 -0.83
C ASN A 127 11.77 -10.81 0.15
N TYR A 128 10.97 -9.75 0.07
CA TYR A 128 9.70 -9.66 0.77
C TYR A 128 8.60 -10.39 0.00
N THR A 129 7.68 -10.97 0.75
CA THR A 129 6.37 -11.39 0.22
C THR A 129 5.40 -10.24 0.40
N THR A 130 4.74 -9.85 -0.69
CA THR A 130 3.80 -8.74 -0.71
C THR A 130 2.36 -9.24 -0.69
N THR A 131 1.55 -8.74 0.23
CA THR A 131 0.17 -9.16 0.42
C THR A 131 -0.75 -7.95 0.48
N PHE A 132 -1.80 -7.97 -0.32
CA PHE A 132 -2.93 -7.06 -0.18
C PHE A 132 -4.02 -7.74 0.65
N MET A 133 -4.60 -7.00 1.61
CA MET A 133 -5.70 -7.49 2.45
C MET A 133 -6.80 -6.44 2.52
N SER A 134 -8.05 -6.85 2.31
CA SER A 134 -9.23 -5.99 2.40
C SER A 134 -10.43 -6.75 2.93
N GLY A 135 -11.26 -6.09 3.72
CA GLY A 135 -12.59 -6.61 4.09
C GLY A 135 -13.58 -6.61 2.93
N MET A 136 -13.31 -5.86 1.87
CA MET A 136 -14.16 -5.73 0.69
C MET A 136 -13.94 -6.86 -0.32
N ASP A 137 -14.85 -6.94 -1.31
CA ASP A 137 -14.68 -7.79 -2.49
C ASP A 137 -13.61 -7.18 -3.41
N ALA A 138 -12.50 -7.88 -3.59
CA ALA A 138 -11.42 -7.40 -4.45
C ALA A 138 -11.76 -7.42 -5.96
N ALA A 139 -12.86 -8.05 -6.36
CA ALA A 139 -13.37 -7.91 -7.72
C ALA A 139 -13.87 -6.48 -8.00
N TRP A 140 -14.25 -5.75 -6.93
CA TRP A 140 -14.60 -4.34 -7.06
C TRP A 140 -13.41 -3.53 -7.57
N GLU A 141 -13.64 -2.73 -8.61
CA GLU A 141 -12.61 -1.95 -9.33
C GLU A 141 -11.43 -2.80 -9.84
N ASN A 142 -11.64 -4.10 -10.06
CA ASN A 142 -10.67 -5.04 -10.63
C ASN A 142 -9.36 -5.21 -9.83
N CYS A 143 -9.36 -4.93 -8.53
CA CYS A 143 -8.17 -5.09 -7.68
C CYS A 143 -7.65 -6.53 -7.69
N ALA A 144 -8.56 -7.54 -7.63
CA ALA A 144 -8.18 -8.95 -7.67
C ALA A 144 -7.42 -9.34 -8.95
N GLU A 145 -7.75 -8.71 -10.09
CA GLU A 145 -7.06 -8.95 -11.36
C GLU A 145 -5.77 -8.12 -11.49
N ALA A 146 -5.83 -6.86 -11.09
CA ALA A 146 -4.72 -5.92 -11.31
C ALA A 146 -3.52 -6.21 -10.41
N LEU A 147 -3.73 -6.44 -9.11
CA LEU A 147 -2.64 -6.54 -8.13
C LEU A 147 -1.65 -7.68 -8.40
N PRO A 148 -2.07 -8.91 -8.78
CA PRO A 148 -1.12 -9.95 -9.18
C PRO A 148 -0.24 -9.55 -10.36
N HIS A 149 -0.80 -8.83 -11.33
CA HIS A 149 -0.03 -8.28 -12.44
C HIS A 149 0.91 -7.15 -12.01
N GLN A 150 0.65 -6.49 -10.88
CA GLN A 150 1.56 -5.55 -10.25
C GLN A 150 2.55 -6.22 -9.30
N GLN A 151 2.69 -7.55 -9.38
CA GLN A 151 3.64 -8.38 -8.62
C GLN A 151 3.33 -8.51 -7.13
N PHE A 152 2.07 -8.27 -6.72
CA PHE A 152 1.63 -8.71 -5.40
C PHE A 152 1.50 -10.24 -5.38
N ASP A 153 2.05 -10.87 -4.34
CA ASP A 153 2.10 -12.33 -4.22
C ASP A 153 0.77 -12.92 -3.75
N ALA A 154 -0.02 -12.14 -3.00
CA ALA A 154 -1.33 -12.58 -2.52
C ALA A 154 -2.33 -11.43 -2.40
N VAL A 155 -3.59 -11.73 -2.70
CA VAL A 155 -4.75 -10.85 -2.51
C VAL A 155 -5.75 -11.57 -1.62
N TYR A 156 -5.99 -11.06 -0.42
CA TYR A 156 -6.95 -11.57 0.54
C TYR A 156 -8.10 -10.57 0.66
N ASP A 157 -9.28 -11.02 0.28
CA ASP A 157 -10.50 -10.24 0.26
C ASP A 157 -11.56 -10.79 1.23
N LYS A 158 -12.77 -10.27 1.15
CA LYS A 158 -13.89 -10.73 1.99
C LYS A 158 -14.15 -12.23 1.88
N PHE A 159 -13.96 -12.84 0.70
CA PHE A 159 -14.22 -14.26 0.52
C PHE A 159 -13.17 -15.12 1.21
N PHE A 160 -11.91 -14.67 1.17
CA PHE A 160 -10.84 -15.28 1.96
C PHE A 160 -11.16 -15.18 3.47
N LEU A 161 -11.55 -13.99 3.95
CA LEU A 161 -11.87 -13.77 5.35
C LEU A 161 -13.05 -14.64 5.81
N LEU A 162 -14.14 -14.72 5.04
CA LEU A 162 -15.30 -15.54 5.37
C LEU A 162 -15.00 -17.03 5.35
N LYS A 163 -14.03 -17.47 4.55
CA LYS A 163 -13.57 -18.86 4.53
C LYS A 163 -12.79 -19.21 5.79
N ASP A 164 -11.88 -18.35 6.22
CA ASP A 164 -11.01 -18.61 7.37
C ASP A 164 -11.69 -18.26 8.70
N TYR A 165 -12.64 -17.32 8.66
CA TYR A 165 -13.46 -16.85 9.79
C TYR A 165 -14.96 -17.00 9.46
N PRO A 166 -15.53 -18.24 9.46
CA PRO A 166 -16.93 -18.45 9.04
C PRO A 166 -17.98 -17.76 9.92
N HIS A 167 -17.58 -17.34 11.12
CA HIS A 167 -18.43 -16.60 12.06
C HIS A 167 -18.30 -15.07 11.90
N ALA A 168 -17.47 -14.62 10.96
CA ALA A 168 -17.26 -13.20 10.76
C ALA A 168 -18.53 -12.49 10.34
N THR A 169 -18.79 -11.36 10.96
CA THR A 169 -19.90 -10.47 10.60
C THR A 169 -19.50 -9.57 9.44
N TYR A 170 -20.46 -9.26 8.60
CA TYR A 170 -20.26 -8.45 7.41
C TYR A 170 -21.51 -7.65 7.05
N ASN A 171 -21.35 -6.66 6.20
CA ASN A 171 -22.42 -5.88 5.60
C ASN A 171 -22.32 -5.90 4.06
N SER A 172 -23.11 -5.04 3.40
CA SER A 172 -23.09 -4.93 1.92
C SER A 172 -21.75 -4.49 1.34
N ILE A 173 -20.90 -3.85 2.13
CA ILE A 173 -19.57 -3.37 1.69
C ILE A 173 -18.53 -4.47 1.87
N GLY A 174 -18.50 -5.12 3.04
CA GLY A 174 -17.48 -6.12 3.33
C GLY A 174 -17.57 -6.71 4.73
N VAL A 175 -16.57 -7.48 5.09
CA VAL A 175 -16.34 -8.01 6.44
C VAL A 175 -15.85 -6.89 7.34
N TYR A 176 -16.28 -6.87 8.59
CA TYR A 176 -15.86 -5.85 9.54
C TYR A 176 -14.36 -5.92 9.84
N ASP A 177 -13.76 -4.76 10.09
CA ASP A 177 -12.31 -4.58 10.23
C ASP A 177 -11.69 -5.41 11.34
N GLU A 178 -12.43 -5.77 12.38
CA GLU A 178 -11.95 -6.63 13.47
C GLU A 178 -11.43 -7.97 12.96
N TYR A 179 -12.10 -8.58 11.98
CA TYR A 179 -11.66 -9.84 11.36
C TYR A 179 -10.51 -9.64 10.38
N LEU A 180 -10.46 -8.50 9.71
CA LEU A 180 -9.32 -8.12 8.87
C LEU A 180 -8.04 -7.97 9.71
N PHE A 181 -8.13 -7.28 10.85
CA PHE A 181 -7.01 -7.15 11.78
C PHE A 181 -6.64 -8.49 12.42
N GLN A 182 -7.61 -9.33 12.76
CA GLN A 182 -7.34 -10.67 13.26
C GLN A 182 -6.55 -11.51 12.25
N ALA A 183 -6.96 -11.50 10.98
CA ALA A 183 -6.28 -12.18 9.89
C ALA A 183 -4.84 -11.66 9.68
N LEU A 184 -4.65 -10.34 9.76
CA LEU A 184 -3.33 -9.72 9.70
C LEU A 184 -2.44 -10.22 10.85
N LEU A 185 -2.93 -10.18 12.07
CA LEU A 185 -2.19 -10.65 13.26
C LEU A 185 -1.85 -12.13 13.18
N ASP A 186 -2.77 -12.96 12.71
CA ASP A 186 -2.55 -14.40 12.55
C ASP A 186 -1.52 -14.69 11.44
N LYS A 187 -1.49 -13.86 10.39
CA LYS A 187 -0.46 -13.94 9.36
C LYS A 187 0.93 -13.54 9.87
N LEU A 188 1.01 -12.49 10.66
CA LEU A 188 2.28 -12.00 11.23
C LEU A 188 2.88 -12.96 12.27
N LYS A 189 2.07 -13.81 12.91
CA LYS A 189 2.53 -14.83 13.86
C LYS A 189 3.10 -16.09 13.18
N LYS A 190 2.80 -16.28 11.91
CA LYS A 190 3.34 -17.43 11.16
C LYS A 190 4.75 -17.11 10.71
N PRO A 191 5.75 -17.96 11.02
CA PRO A 191 7.12 -17.75 10.58
C PRO A 191 7.27 -17.85 9.05
#